data_bcecb99f86d65b0685c4d2651a1298f2
#
_entry.id   bcecb99f86d65b0685c4d2651a1298f2
#
_cell.length_a   1.000
_cell.length_b   1.000
_cell.length_c   1.000
_cell.angle_alpha   90.00
_cell.angle_beta   90.00
_cell.angle_gamma   90.00
#
_symmetry.space_group_name_H-M   'P 1'
#
loop_
_entity.id
_entity.type
_entity.pdbx_description
1 polymer ?
#
loop_
_entity_poly.entity_id
_entity_poly.type
_entity_poly.pdbx_seq_one_letter_code
_entity_poly.pdbx_strand_id
1 'polypeptide(L)'
;MEYYIKSVIPVIESNYNKFTMVEKTIADFFINNQKKINFSAKSVAAKLFVSEASLSRFAQKCGYRGYREFIYQYEESFVEKKEFMTGNTLMILNAYQELLNRSYSLVDEKQIERIGSYLNATKKVIVCGKGSSGLAAREM
;
A
#
# COMPACT_ATOMS: atom_id res chain seq x y z
N MET A 1 -0.37 -25.71 13.15
CA MET A 1 0.70 -24.76 12.72
C MET A 1 0.05 -23.76 11.78
N GLU A 2 -0.28 -22.58 12.30
CA GLU A 2 -0.79 -21.49 11.45
C GLU A 2 0.36 -20.97 10.59
N TYR A 3 0.33 -21.26 9.31
CA TYR A 3 1.18 -20.59 8.33
C TYR A 3 0.64 -19.16 8.15
N TYR A 4 1.21 -18.24 8.89
CA TYR A 4 1.00 -16.81 8.67
C TYR A 4 1.71 -16.43 7.36
N ILE A 5 0.98 -16.45 6.24
CA ILE A 5 1.53 -15.99 4.96
C ILE A 5 1.67 -14.48 5.07
N LYS A 6 2.90 -14.02 5.17
CA LYS A 6 3.23 -12.60 5.18
C LYS A 6 2.88 -12.02 3.81
N SER A 7 1.80 -11.24 3.75
CA SER A 7 1.52 -10.44 2.56
C SER A 7 2.77 -9.67 2.14
N VAL A 8 3.16 -9.80 0.89
CA VAL A 8 4.37 -9.17 0.34
C VAL A 8 4.22 -7.64 0.28
N ILE A 9 2.99 -7.13 0.12
CA ILE A 9 2.72 -5.70 -0.02
C ILE A 9 3.20 -4.88 1.18
N PRO A 10 2.89 -5.20 2.45
CA PRO A 10 3.39 -4.46 3.60
C PRO A 10 4.93 -4.44 3.70
N VAL A 11 5.59 -5.49 3.20
CA VAL A 11 7.06 -5.55 3.16
C VAL A 11 7.60 -4.55 2.14
N ILE A 12 6.98 -4.43 0.96
CA ILE A 12 7.34 -3.44 -0.05
C ILE A 12 7.15 -2.03 0.52
N GLU A 13 5.99 -1.75 1.09
CA GLU A 13 5.63 -0.44 1.65
C GLU A 13 6.60 0.00 2.75
N SER A 14 6.96 -0.90 3.68
CA SER A 14 7.89 -0.60 4.77
C SER A 14 9.31 -0.25 4.29
N ASN A 15 9.71 -0.71 3.11
CA ASN A 15 11.01 -0.44 2.51
C ASN A 15 10.97 0.66 1.44
N TYR A 16 9.81 1.23 1.13
CA TYR A 16 9.60 2.14 0.00
C TYR A 16 10.55 3.34 -0.01
N ASN A 17 10.80 3.93 1.15
CA ASN A 17 11.70 5.08 1.29
C ASN A 17 13.19 4.77 1.04
N LYS A 18 13.56 3.49 1.08
CA LYS A 18 14.95 3.02 0.82
C LYS A 18 15.19 2.67 -0.64
N PHE A 19 14.16 2.70 -1.48
CA PHE A 19 14.25 2.32 -2.88
C PHE A 19 14.79 3.45 -3.75
N THR A 20 15.62 3.06 -4.72
CA THR A 20 16.01 3.94 -5.84
C THR A 20 14.82 4.19 -6.77
N MET A 21 14.91 5.12 -7.69
CA MET A 21 13.83 5.41 -8.65
C MET A 21 13.40 4.18 -9.45
N VAL A 22 14.35 3.37 -9.90
CA VAL A 22 14.06 2.11 -10.62
C VAL A 22 13.34 1.11 -9.70
N GLU A 23 13.78 0.99 -8.46
CA GLU A 23 13.15 0.08 -7.49
C GLU A 23 11.76 0.58 -7.06
N LYS A 24 11.53 1.88 -7.02
CA LYS A 24 10.18 2.45 -6.81
C LYS A 24 9.24 2.11 -7.95
N THR A 25 9.69 2.19 -9.19
CA THR A 25 8.90 1.75 -10.35
C THR A 25 8.48 0.27 -10.22
N ILE A 26 9.41 -0.58 -9.74
CA ILE A 26 9.10 -2.00 -9.48
C ILE A 26 8.12 -2.14 -8.31
N ALA A 27 8.32 -1.39 -7.22
CA ALA A 27 7.44 -1.39 -6.06
C ALA A 27 6.02 -0.99 -6.43
N ASP A 28 5.86 0.13 -7.13
CA ASP A 28 4.57 0.65 -7.59
C ASP A 28 3.83 -0.35 -8.48
N PHE A 29 4.56 -1.05 -9.33
CA PHE A 29 3.97 -2.10 -10.16
C PHE A 29 3.38 -3.21 -9.29
N PHE A 30 4.08 -3.73 -8.29
CA PHE A 30 3.59 -4.81 -7.44
C PHE A 30 2.50 -4.36 -6.46
N ILE A 31 2.56 -3.14 -5.95
CA ILE A 31 1.54 -2.58 -5.06
C ILE A 31 0.22 -2.38 -5.81
N ASN A 32 0.27 -1.84 -7.02
CA ASN A 32 -0.93 -1.49 -7.78
C ASN A 32 -1.48 -2.61 -8.66
N ASN A 33 -0.73 -3.71 -8.85
CA ASN A 33 -1.16 -4.79 -9.71
C ASN A 33 -2.23 -5.66 -9.04
N GLN A 34 -3.41 -5.66 -9.63
CA GLN A 34 -4.56 -6.45 -9.17
C GLN A 34 -4.85 -7.68 -10.05
N LYS A 35 -4.07 -7.89 -11.10
CA LYS A 35 -4.33 -8.95 -12.09
C LYS A 35 -3.25 -10.01 -12.04
N LYS A 36 -3.66 -11.27 -12.15
CA LYS A 36 -2.72 -12.37 -12.36
C LYS A 36 -2.20 -12.29 -13.79
N ILE A 37 -0.91 -12.05 -13.94
CA ILE A 37 -0.20 -11.96 -15.22
C ILE A 37 0.98 -12.94 -15.21
N ASN A 38 1.75 -12.96 -16.29
CA ASN A 38 3.03 -13.68 -16.29
C ASN A 38 4.08 -12.89 -15.49
N PHE A 39 4.38 -13.34 -14.29
CA PHE A 39 5.36 -12.74 -13.39
C PHE A 39 6.78 -13.26 -13.59
N SER A 40 7.10 -13.95 -14.71
CA SER A 40 8.49 -14.32 -14.97
C SER A 40 9.40 -13.08 -15.00
N ALA A 41 10.64 -13.21 -14.52
CA ALA A 41 11.59 -12.09 -14.46
C ALA A 41 11.74 -11.41 -15.83
N LYS A 42 11.82 -12.21 -16.91
CA LYS A 42 11.90 -11.71 -18.29
C LYS A 42 10.67 -10.88 -18.67
N SER A 43 9.47 -11.35 -18.34
CA SER A 43 8.22 -10.65 -18.69
C SER A 43 8.06 -9.34 -17.94
N VAL A 44 8.32 -9.33 -16.62
CA VAL A 44 8.20 -8.13 -15.79
C VAL A 44 9.32 -7.13 -16.10
N ALA A 45 10.54 -7.60 -16.32
CA ALA A 45 11.66 -6.74 -16.72
C ALA A 45 11.37 -6.01 -18.05
N ALA A 46 10.87 -6.72 -19.04
CA ALA A 46 10.47 -6.14 -20.32
C ALA A 46 9.33 -5.13 -20.16
N LYS A 47 8.32 -5.45 -19.35
CA LYS A 47 7.16 -4.58 -19.10
C LYS A 47 7.53 -3.27 -18.40
N LEU A 48 8.46 -3.32 -17.48
CA LEU A 48 8.89 -2.15 -16.68
C LEU A 48 10.12 -1.44 -17.27
N PHE A 49 10.66 -1.94 -18.38
CA PHE A 49 11.89 -1.44 -18.99
C PHE A 49 13.08 -1.44 -18.00
N VAL A 50 13.19 -2.50 -17.20
CA VAL A 50 14.28 -2.69 -16.23
C VAL A 50 15.05 -3.98 -16.51
N SER A 51 16.22 -4.16 -15.88
CA SER A 51 16.95 -5.43 -16.00
C SER A 51 16.41 -6.48 -15.02
N GLU A 52 16.54 -7.76 -15.34
CA GLU A 52 16.23 -8.86 -14.41
C GLU A 52 17.10 -8.79 -13.14
N ALA A 53 18.32 -8.27 -13.25
CA ALA A 53 19.16 -8.03 -12.09
C ALA A 53 18.58 -6.95 -11.15
N SER A 54 17.88 -5.94 -11.69
CA SER A 54 17.18 -4.93 -10.89
C SER A 54 16.02 -5.53 -10.10
N LEU A 55 15.26 -6.46 -10.71
CA LEU A 55 14.21 -7.20 -10.02
C LEU A 55 14.76 -8.05 -8.86
N SER A 56 15.92 -8.71 -9.09
CA SER A 56 16.56 -9.51 -8.05
C SER A 56 17.07 -8.66 -6.88
N ARG A 57 17.68 -7.50 -7.15
CA ARG A 57 18.13 -6.56 -6.11
C ARG A 57 16.95 -5.98 -5.33
N PHE A 58 15.86 -5.63 -6.01
CA PHE A 58 14.62 -5.19 -5.38
C PHE A 58 14.08 -6.24 -4.41
N ALA A 59 13.97 -7.51 -4.84
CA ALA A 59 13.53 -8.61 -4.00
C ALA A 59 14.44 -8.80 -2.77
N GLN A 60 15.77 -8.70 -2.94
CA GLN A 60 16.73 -8.78 -1.85
C GLN A 60 16.57 -7.64 -0.84
N LYS A 61 16.30 -6.42 -1.30
CA LYS A 61 15.99 -5.29 -0.40
C LYS A 61 14.69 -5.48 0.38
N CYS A 62 13.75 -6.22 -0.17
CA CYS A 62 12.53 -6.65 0.52
C CYS A 62 12.77 -7.83 1.50
N GLY A 63 14.01 -8.34 1.62
CA GLY A 63 14.37 -9.42 2.54
C GLY A 63 14.22 -10.82 1.96
N TYR A 64 14.00 -10.97 0.66
CA TYR A 64 13.94 -12.25 -0.03
C TYR A 64 15.31 -12.65 -0.58
N ARG A 65 15.56 -13.94 -0.79
CA ARG A 65 16.82 -14.45 -1.37
C ARG A 65 17.00 -13.98 -2.83
N GLY A 66 15.90 -13.71 -3.53
CA GLY A 66 15.90 -13.25 -4.91
C GLY A 66 14.49 -13.16 -5.48
N TYR A 67 14.41 -12.77 -6.75
CA TYR A 67 13.13 -12.52 -7.43
C TYR A 67 12.19 -13.73 -7.46
N ARG A 68 12.73 -14.96 -7.61
CA ARG A 68 11.92 -16.19 -7.64
C ARG A 68 11.17 -16.43 -6.34
N GLU A 69 11.82 -16.27 -5.19
CA GLU A 69 11.19 -16.41 -3.89
C GLU A 69 10.15 -15.31 -3.64
N PHE A 70 10.50 -14.07 -3.98
CA PHE A 70 9.60 -12.93 -3.90
C PHE A 70 8.30 -13.18 -4.70
N ILE A 71 8.41 -13.62 -5.96
CA ILE A 71 7.25 -13.88 -6.81
C ILE A 71 6.43 -15.04 -6.31
N TYR A 72 7.05 -16.10 -5.82
CA TYR A 72 6.31 -17.23 -5.25
C TYR A 72 5.37 -16.74 -4.13
N GLN A 73 5.87 -15.97 -3.18
CA GLN A 73 5.06 -15.44 -2.09
C GLN A 73 4.05 -14.37 -2.56
N TYR A 74 4.41 -13.58 -3.56
CA TYR A 74 3.49 -12.62 -4.16
C TYR A 74 2.31 -13.32 -4.85
N GLU A 75 2.56 -14.39 -5.61
CA GLU A 75 1.51 -15.17 -6.27
C GLU A 75 0.62 -15.93 -5.27
N GLU A 76 1.18 -16.47 -4.19
CA GLU A 76 0.39 -17.08 -3.11
C GLU A 76 -0.60 -16.08 -2.50
N SER A 77 -0.20 -14.83 -2.33
CA SER A 77 -1.09 -13.78 -1.80
C SER A 77 -2.32 -13.51 -2.70
N PHE A 78 -2.26 -13.84 -3.99
CA PHE A 78 -3.43 -13.78 -4.88
C PHE A 78 -4.38 -14.97 -4.71
N VAL A 79 -3.84 -16.14 -4.39
CA VAL A 79 -4.65 -17.36 -4.23
C VAL A 79 -5.47 -17.26 -2.95
N GLU A 80 -4.87 -16.83 -1.86
CA GLU A 80 -5.56 -16.72 -0.56
C GLU A 80 -6.66 -15.66 -0.51
N LYS A 81 -6.50 -14.54 -1.20
CA LYS A 81 -7.57 -13.53 -1.26
C LYS A 81 -8.87 -14.07 -1.86
N LYS A 82 -8.82 -15.12 -2.67
CA LYS A 82 -10.02 -15.72 -3.27
C LYS A 82 -10.70 -16.76 -2.39
N GLU A 83 -9.98 -17.48 -1.55
CA GLU A 83 -10.54 -18.61 -0.78
C GLU A 83 -11.08 -18.21 0.60
N PHE A 84 -10.59 -17.15 1.20
CA PHE A 84 -10.95 -16.75 2.57
C PHE A 84 -12.06 -15.69 2.69
N MET A 85 -12.44 -15.02 1.60
CA MET A 85 -13.47 -13.98 1.67
C MET A 85 -14.80 -14.50 1.10
N THR A 86 -15.79 -14.64 1.96
CA THR A 86 -17.19 -14.79 1.52
C THR A 86 -17.59 -13.56 0.70
N GLY A 87 -18.49 -13.73 -0.26
CA GLY A 87 -18.94 -12.64 -1.14
C GLY A 87 -19.36 -11.37 -0.41
N ASN A 88 -19.96 -11.51 0.78
CA ASN A 88 -20.35 -10.38 1.63
C ASN A 88 -19.16 -9.62 2.21
N THR A 89 -18.13 -10.31 2.68
CA THR A 89 -16.92 -9.66 3.21
C THR A 89 -16.17 -8.89 2.13
N LEU A 90 -16.05 -9.47 0.94
CA LEU A 90 -15.43 -8.82 -0.21
C LEU A 90 -16.23 -7.58 -0.63
N MET A 91 -17.55 -7.67 -0.64
CA MET A 91 -18.44 -6.53 -0.97
C MET A 91 -18.26 -5.38 0.03
N ILE A 92 -18.18 -5.66 1.32
CA ILE A 92 -17.96 -4.66 2.37
C ILE A 92 -16.58 -4.00 2.19
N LEU A 93 -15.52 -4.78 1.99
CA LEU A 93 -14.17 -4.24 1.80
C LEU A 93 -14.05 -3.38 0.54
N ASN A 94 -14.68 -3.80 -0.55
CA ASN A 94 -14.74 -2.99 -1.77
C ASN A 94 -15.49 -1.68 -1.56
N ALA A 95 -16.58 -1.68 -0.79
CA ALA A 95 -17.32 -0.47 -0.45
C ALA A 95 -16.46 0.50 0.39
N TYR A 96 -15.68 -0.01 1.37
CA TYR A 96 -14.74 0.82 2.12
C TYR A 96 -13.63 1.38 1.24
N GLN A 97 -13.08 0.59 0.32
CA GLN A 97 -12.07 1.06 -0.61
C GLN A 97 -12.59 2.15 -1.54
N GLU A 98 -13.82 2.01 -2.03
CA GLU A 98 -14.47 3.05 -2.83
C GLU A 98 -14.69 4.34 -2.03
N LEU A 99 -15.13 4.21 -0.76
CA LEU A 99 -15.30 5.34 0.14
C LEU A 99 -13.99 6.10 0.36
N LEU A 100 -12.89 5.37 0.61
CA LEU A 100 -11.56 5.95 0.76
C LEU A 100 -11.11 6.65 -0.53
N ASN A 101 -11.28 6.03 -1.69
CA ASN A 101 -10.92 6.63 -2.97
C ASN A 101 -11.69 7.93 -3.24
N ARG A 102 -12.98 7.97 -2.90
CA ARG A 102 -13.78 9.20 -2.96
C ARG A 102 -13.27 10.25 -1.98
N SER A 103 -12.86 9.85 -0.78
CA SER A 103 -12.30 10.77 0.22
C SER A 103 -11.00 11.41 -0.29
N TYR A 104 -10.12 10.63 -0.92
CA TYR A 104 -8.90 11.18 -1.54
C TYR A 104 -9.19 12.24 -2.61
N SER A 105 -10.24 12.08 -3.42
CA SER A 105 -10.61 13.07 -4.43
C SER A 105 -11.15 14.37 -3.86
N LEU A 106 -11.53 14.39 -2.58
CA LEU A 106 -12.03 15.57 -1.87
C LEU A 106 -10.95 16.30 -1.08
N VAL A 107 -9.75 15.73 -0.97
CA VAL A 107 -8.63 16.33 -0.24
C VAL A 107 -8.09 17.52 -1.04
N ASP A 108 -8.16 18.70 -0.44
CA ASP A 108 -7.52 19.92 -0.94
C ASP A 108 -6.25 20.20 -0.13
N GLU A 109 -5.09 19.88 -0.71
CA GLU A 109 -3.79 20.06 -0.07
C GLU A 109 -3.54 21.50 0.34
N LYS A 110 -3.96 22.47 -0.47
CA LYS A 110 -3.82 23.90 -0.15
C LYS A 110 -4.64 24.30 1.08
N GLN A 111 -5.80 23.69 1.23
CA GLN A 111 -6.64 23.91 2.41
C GLN A 111 -6.01 23.30 3.65
N ILE A 112 -5.42 22.11 3.54
CA ILE A 112 -4.70 21.44 4.63
C ILE A 112 -3.48 22.26 5.05
N GLU A 113 -2.66 22.74 4.12
CA GLU A 113 -1.49 23.60 4.41
C GLU A 113 -1.92 24.90 5.10
N ARG A 114 -3.02 25.52 4.65
CA ARG A 114 -3.57 26.72 5.27
C ARG A 114 -4.04 26.46 6.71
N ILE A 115 -4.73 25.37 6.96
CA ILE A 115 -5.15 24.96 8.32
C ILE A 115 -3.91 24.68 9.17
N GLY A 116 -2.90 23.97 8.67
CA GLY A 116 -1.65 23.73 9.34
C GLY A 116 -0.92 25.02 9.73
N SER A 117 -0.90 26.01 8.85
CA SER A 117 -0.29 27.32 9.16
C SER A 117 -1.02 28.07 10.28
N TYR A 118 -2.35 28.02 10.31
CA TYR A 118 -3.14 28.61 11.41
C TYR A 118 -2.87 27.90 12.74
N LEU A 119 -2.84 26.58 12.76
CA LEU A 119 -2.53 25.79 13.96
C LEU A 119 -1.14 26.12 14.50
N ASN A 120 -0.14 26.23 13.63
CA ASN A 120 1.23 26.58 14.04
C ASN A 120 1.39 28.02 14.56
N ALA A 121 0.59 28.94 14.03
CA ALA A 121 0.62 30.34 14.47
C ALA A 121 -0.14 30.62 15.76
N THR A 122 -0.92 29.67 16.26
CA THR A 122 -1.83 29.83 17.39
C THR A 122 -1.24 29.28 18.67
N LYS A 123 -1.28 30.06 19.76
CA LYS A 123 -0.81 29.62 21.09
C LYS A 123 -1.73 28.62 21.79
N LYS A 124 -2.99 28.57 21.39
CA LYS A 124 -4.01 27.71 22.00
C LYS A 124 -5.03 27.29 20.95
N VAL A 125 -5.25 25.99 20.84
CA VAL A 125 -6.30 25.39 20.00
C VAL A 125 -7.35 24.78 20.94
N ILE A 126 -8.62 25.04 20.64
CA ILE A 126 -9.76 24.45 21.34
C ILE A 126 -10.48 23.56 20.34
N VAL A 127 -10.55 22.27 20.67
CA VAL A 127 -11.25 21.28 19.84
C VAL A 127 -12.54 20.87 20.56
N CYS A 128 -13.67 20.99 19.85
CA CYS A 128 -14.99 20.65 20.37
C CYS A 128 -15.64 19.56 19.52
N GLY A 129 -16.27 18.62 20.19
CA GLY A 129 -17.00 17.54 19.50
C GLY A 129 -18.13 16.97 20.37
N LYS A 130 -19.15 16.36 19.75
CA LYS A 130 -20.23 15.67 20.40
C LYS A 130 -20.37 14.25 19.83
N GLY A 131 -20.64 13.26 20.68
CA GLY A 131 -20.73 11.87 20.25
C GLY A 131 -19.38 11.32 19.76
N SER A 132 -19.34 10.65 18.62
CA SER A 132 -18.11 10.11 18.01
C SER A 132 -17.07 11.20 17.70
N SER A 133 -17.51 12.40 17.32
CA SER A 133 -16.61 13.54 17.13
C SER A 133 -15.96 14.02 18.42
N GLY A 134 -16.63 13.82 19.58
CA GLY A 134 -16.07 14.10 20.90
C GLY A 134 -14.94 13.16 21.29
N LEU A 135 -14.97 11.90 20.83
CA LEU A 135 -13.87 10.96 20.98
C LEU A 135 -12.64 11.42 20.19
N ALA A 136 -12.84 11.77 18.91
CA ALA A 136 -11.76 12.30 18.09
C ALA A 136 -11.16 13.61 18.66
N ALA A 137 -11.98 14.49 19.22
CA ALA A 137 -11.53 15.72 19.85
C ALA A 137 -10.68 15.51 21.13
N ARG A 138 -10.78 14.36 21.78
CA ARG A 138 -9.95 14.00 22.95
C ARG A 138 -8.57 13.47 22.55
N GLU A 139 -8.42 12.96 21.35
CA GLU A 139 -7.17 12.39 20.84
C GLU A 139 -6.29 13.44 20.16
N MET A 140 -6.83 14.62 19.87
CA MET A 140 -6.09 15.76 19.31
C MET A 140 -5.46 16.61 20.40
#